data_fb68a40496110b63bc1edbae77638ab1
#
_entry.id   fb68a40496110b63bc1edbae77638ab1
#
_cell.length_a   1.000
_cell.length_b   1.000
_cell.length_c   1.000
_cell.angle_alpha   90.00
_cell.angle_beta   90.00
_cell.angle_gamma   90.00
#
_symmetry.space_group_name_H-M   'P 1'
#
loop_
_entity.id
_entity.type
_entity.pdbx_description
1 polymer ?
#
loop_
_entity_poly.entity_id
_entity_poly.type
_entity_poly.pdbx_seq_one_letter_code
_entity_poly.pdbx_strand_id
1 'polypeptide(L)'
;NVAMENDVRSVYPSQFDFWCARMKRLRPALADVEIIPILLRYREEALIEDIEGQVADLTERIKGDAGGGAAWRDTHIYADITGGPRYVNMMMTAVLQFLQYDGMQVDKMLYADFRTLSRERRVFDVSAAGDAYKLVAGADAFVSLGSSRAIEEYFAYDAQTGAAGKAIGSEL
;
A
#
# COMPACT_ATOMS: atom_id res chain seq x y z
N ASN A 1 15.21 -23.57 15.76
CA ASN A 1 14.74 -22.79 14.61
C ASN A 1 14.91 -23.55 13.27
N VAL A 2 16.04 -24.23 13.04
CA VAL A 2 16.29 -25.00 11.81
C VAL A 2 15.38 -26.22 11.69
N ALA A 3 15.06 -26.90 12.80
CA ALA A 3 14.15 -28.05 12.83
C ALA A 3 12.70 -27.66 12.46
N MET A 4 12.23 -26.48 12.92
CA MET A 4 10.92 -25.96 12.53
C MET A 4 10.81 -25.64 11.03
N GLU A 5 11.89 -25.20 10.40
CA GLU A 5 11.93 -24.91 8.96
C GLU A 5 11.78 -26.19 8.10
N ASN A 6 12.36 -27.28 8.53
CA ASN A 6 12.26 -28.57 7.81
C ASN A 6 10.87 -29.19 7.93
N ASP A 7 10.24 -29.13 9.10
CA ASP A 7 8.87 -29.63 9.30
C ASP A 7 7.84 -28.82 8.51
N VAL A 8 8.03 -27.50 8.41
CA VAL A 8 7.15 -26.62 7.63
C VAL A 8 7.23 -26.92 6.14
N ARG A 9 8.44 -27.17 5.60
CA ARG A 9 8.64 -27.49 4.19
C ARG A 9 8.05 -28.85 3.78
N SER A 10 7.90 -29.77 4.70
CA SER A 10 7.30 -31.07 4.42
C SER A 10 5.78 -31.01 4.25
N VAL A 11 5.13 -29.98 4.80
CA VAL A 11 3.66 -29.86 4.81
C VAL A 11 3.16 -28.84 3.80
N TYR A 12 3.96 -27.81 3.47
CA TYR A 12 3.56 -26.72 2.58
C TYR A 12 4.47 -26.64 1.36
N PRO A 13 3.91 -26.57 0.13
CA PRO A 13 4.68 -26.48 -1.11
C PRO A 13 5.57 -25.24 -1.20
N SER A 14 5.13 -24.13 -0.59
CA SER A 14 5.88 -22.89 -0.56
C SER A 14 5.74 -22.16 0.78
N GLN A 15 6.64 -21.21 1.03
CA GLN A 15 6.56 -20.32 2.18
C GLN A 15 5.29 -19.46 2.15
N PHE A 16 4.82 -19.11 0.97
CA PHE A 16 3.56 -18.40 0.77
C PHE A 16 2.37 -19.22 1.25
N ASP A 17 2.27 -20.51 0.84
CA ASP A 17 1.18 -21.41 1.26
C ASP A 17 1.15 -21.57 2.79
N PHE A 18 2.32 -21.68 3.40
CA PHE A 18 2.44 -21.71 4.87
C PHE A 18 1.86 -20.45 5.51
N TRP A 19 2.22 -19.27 5.00
CA TRP A 19 1.72 -18.00 5.56
C TRP A 19 0.23 -17.84 5.35
N CYS A 20 -0.31 -18.20 4.18
CA CYS A 20 -1.75 -18.18 3.91
C CYS A 20 -2.53 -19.07 4.88
N ALA A 21 -2.08 -20.32 5.06
CA ALA A 21 -2.70 -21.24 6.00
C ALA A 21 -2.62 -20.73 7.44
N ARG A 22 -1.48 -20.16 7.83
CA ARG A 22 -1.31 -19.58 9.17
C ARG A 22 -2.22 -18.39 9.42
N MET A 23 -2.33 -17.47 8.44
CA MET A 23 -3.23 -16.30 8.55
C MET A 23 -4.68 -16.73 8.70
N LYS A 24 -5.17 -17.63 7.85
CA LYS A 24 -6.54 -18.16 7.92
C LYS A 24 -6.83 -18.87 9.24
N ARG A 25 -5.86 -19.62 9.77
CA ARG A 25 -5.98 -20.29 11.07
C ARG A 25 -6.04 -19.30 12.23
N LEU A 26 -5.24 -18.24 12.21
CA LEU A 26 -5.19 -17.23 13.28
C LEU A 26 -6.37 -16.26 13.22
N ARG A 27 -6.98 -16.11 12.06
CA ARG A 27 -8.09 -15.21 11.79
C ARG A 27 -9.16 -15.93 10.96
N PRO A 28 -10.10 -16.65 11.57
CA PRO A 28 -11.15 -17.38 10.85
C PRO A 28 -11.97 -16.50 9.90
N ALA A 29 -12.12 -15.20 10.19
CA ALA A 29 -12.77 -14.25 9.30
C ALA A 29 -12.07 -14.11 7.93
N LEU A 30 -10.82 -14.57 7.79
CA LEU A 30 -10.10 -14.59 6.52
C LEU A 30 -10.25 -15.93 5.77
N ALA A 31 -11.08 -16.86 6.26
CA ALA A 31 -11.19 -18.19 5.64
C ALA A 31 -11.63 -18.11 4.17
N ASP A 32 -12.59 -17.22 3.89
CA ASP A 32 -13.17 -17.01 2.56
C ASP A 32 -12.47 -15.91 1.75
N VAL A 33 -11.40 -15.30 2.30
CA VAL A 33 -10.63 -14.28 1.60
C VAL A 33 -9.70 -14.96 0.60
N GLU A 34 -9.78 -14.53 -0.66
CA GLU A 34 -8.82 -14.89 -1.68
C GLU A 34 -7.49 -14.19 -1.43
N ILE A 35 -6.38 -14.93 -1.49
CA ILE A 35 -5.03 -14.40 -1.31
C ILE A 35 -4.29 -14.62 -2.62
N ILE A 36 -4.05 -13.54 -3.35
CA ILE A 36 -3.44 -13.56 -4.67
C ILE A 36 -1.96 -13.18 -4.56
N PRO A 37 -1.01 -14.08 -4.91
CA PRO A 37 0.41 -13.76 -4.92
C PRO A 37 0.77 -12.98 -6.18
N ILE A 38 1.30 -11.78 -6.02
CA ILE A 38 1.93 -11.06 -7.12
C ILE A 38 3.44 -11.19 -6.97
N LEU A 39 4.05 -12.02 -7.80
CA LEU A 39 5.48 -12.28 -7.74
C LEU A 39 6.25 -11.15 -8.46
N LEU A 40 7.03 -10.42 -7.68
CA LEU A 40 8.03 -9.52 -8.24
C LEU A 40 9.35 -10.28 -8.38
N ARG A 41 9.90 -10.31 -9.59
CA ARG A 41 11.24 -10.86 -9.81
C ARG A 41 12.26 -9.90 -9.20
N TYR A 42 12.79 -10.31 -8.05
CA TYR A 42 13.79 -9.54 -7.37
C TYR A 42 15.17 -9.72 -8.02
N ARG A 43 15.62 -8.70 -8.73
CA ARG A 43 17.02 -8.41 -8.98
C ARG A 43 17.22 -6.96 -8.61
N GLU A 44 18.00 -6.71 -7.56
CA GLU A 44 18.20 -5.35 -7.04
C GLU A 44 18.68 -4.38 -8.14
N GLU A 45 19.57 -4.85 -9.00
CA GLU A 45 20.11 -4.08 -10.13
C GLU A 45 19.05 -3.80 -11.21
N ALA A 46 18.26 -4.80 -11.59
CA ALA A 46 17.21 -4.64 -12.60
C ALA A 46 16.01 -3.82 -12.11
N LEU A 47 15.78 -3.78 -10.81
CA LEU A 47 14.70 -2.97 -10.21
C LEU A 47 14.99 -1.48 -10.25
N ILE A 48 16.28 -1.12 -10.10
CA ILE A 48 16.68 0.29 -10.15
C ILE A 48 16.66 0.79 -11.60
N GLU A 49 16.94 -0.09 -12.58
CA GLU A 49 16.99 0.24 -14.00
C GLU A 49 15.60 0.38 -14.65
N ASP A 50 14.55 -0.27 -14.11
CA ASP A 50 13.21 -0.27 -14.69
C ASP A 50 12.10 -0.11 -13.64
N ILE A 51 12.24 0.86 -12.75
CA ILE A 51 11.22 1.14 -11.73
C ILE A 51 9.87 1.53 -12.37
N GLU A 52 9.91 2.35 -13.41
CA GLU A 52 8.68 2.82 -14.07
C GLU A 52 7.91 1.67 -14.71
N GLY A 53 8.59 0.77 -15.45
CA GLY A 53 7.97 -0.41 -16.03
C GLY A 53 7.37 -1.34 -14.98
N GLN A 54 8.04 -1.51 -13.85
CA GLN A 54 7.55 -2.35 -12.76
C GLN A 54 6.36 -1.75 -12.02
N VAL A 55 6.37 -0.43 -11.80
CA VAL A 55 5.22 0.28 -11.23
C VAL A 55 4.01 0.14 -12.14
N ALA A 56 4.18 0.32 -13.45
CA ALA A 56 3.11 0.16 -14.43
C ALA A 56 2.58 -1.28 -14.46
N ASP A 57 3.46 -2.30 -14.55
CA ASP A 57 3.07 -3.71 -14.56
C ASP A 57 2.33 -4.12 -13.29
N LEU A 58 2.81 -3.68 -12.12
CA LEU A 58 2.17 -3.99 -10.85
C LEU A 58 0.80 -3.31 -10.72
N THR A 59 0.68 -2.06 -11.17
CA THR A 59 -0.58 -1.33 -11.21
C THR A 59 -1.62 -2.06 -12.05
N GLU A 60 -1.26 -2.47 -13.27
CA GLU A 60 -2.17 -3.18 -14.17
C GLU A 60 -2.56 -4.57 -13.64
N ARG A 61 -1.65 -5.28 -12.98
CA ARG A 61 -1.96 -6.58 -12.35
C ARG A 61 -2.97 -6.41 -11.22
N ILE A 62 -2.77 -5.44 -10.32
CA ILE A 62 -3.71 -5.17 -9.23
C ILE A 62 -5.10 -4.82 -9.79
N LYS A 63 -5.18 -4.01 -10.83
CA LYS A 63 -6.45 -3.69 -11.51
C LYS A 63 -7.10 -4.91 -12.13
N GLY A 64 -6.31 -5.78 -12.76
CA GLY A 64 -6.78 -7.02 -13.33
C GLY A 64 -7.36 -7.97 -12.27
N ASP A 65 -6.67 -8.13 -11.16
CA ASP A 65 -7.09 -8.98 -10.05
C ASP A 65 -8.31 -8.42 -9.30
N ALA A 66 -8.50 -7.09 -9.30
CA ALA A 66 -9.69 -6.43 -8.75
C ALA A 66 -10.95 -6.56 -9.62
N GLY A 67 -10.96 -7.42 -10.63
CA GLY A 67 -12.12 -7.79 -11.42
C GLY A 67 -12.16 -7.24 -12.86
N GLY A 68 -11.18 -6.46 -13.26
CA GLY A 68 -11.09 -5.89 -14.61
C GLY A 68 -12.23 -4.93 -14.97
N GLY A 69 -12.17 -4.32 -16.15
CA GLY A 69 -13.20 -3.41 -16.63
C GLY A 69 -13.42 -2.21 -15.71
N ALA A 70 -14.67 -1.88 -15.42
CA ALA A 70 -15.03 -0.75 -14.53
C ALA A 70 -15.13 -1.16 -13.04
N ALA A 71 -15.16 -2.45 -12.72
CA ALA A 71 -15.39 -2.95 -11.36
C ALA A 71 -14.31 -2.53 -10.37
N TRP A 72 -13.07 -2.34 -10.83
CA TRP A 72 -11.96 -1.92 -9.98
C TRP A 72 -12.11 -0.51 -9.40
N ARG A 73 -12.95 0.36 -10.00
CA ARG A 73 -13.18 1.73 -9.51
C ARG A 73 -13.88 1.80 -8.16
N ASP A 74 -14.66 0.77 -7.83
CA ASP A 74 -15.34 0.68 -6.53
C ASP A 74 -14.50 -0.11 -5.50
N THR A 75 -13.24 -0.41 -5.83
CA THR A 75 -12.35 -1.18 -4.96
C THR A 75 -11.74 -0.29 -3.89
N HIS A 76 -11.84 -0.76 -2.65
CA HIS A 76 -11.22 -0.15 -1.49
C HIS A 76 -9.89 -0.83 -1.16
N ILE A 77 -8.82 -0.06 -1.01
CA ILE A 77 -7.46 -0.56 -0.78
C ILE A 77 -7.01 -0.22 0.64
N TYR A 78 -6.57 -1.25 1.36
CA TYR A 78 -5.86 -1.13 2.62
C TYR A 78 -4.45 -1.65 2.40
N ALA A 79 -3.46 -0.77 2.35
CA ALA A 79 -2.09 -1.13 2.02
C ALA A 79 -1.23 -1.27 3.28
N ASP A 80 -0.58 -2.40 3.46
CA ASP A 80 0.47 -2.58 4.47
C ASP A 80 1.84 -2.41 3.81
N ILE A 81 2.52 -1.32 4.16
CA ILE A 81 3.85 -0.97 3.64
C ILE A 81 4.97 -1.29 4.64
N THR A 82 4.71 -2.15 5.61
CA THR A 82 5.66 -2.45 6.69
C THR A 82 6.88 -3.24 6.22
N GLY A 83 6.67 -4.17 5.31
CA GLY A 83 7.67 -5.17 4.94
C GLY A 83 8.41 -4.86 3.64
N GLY A 84 9.53 -5.55 3.45
CA GLY A 84 10.30 -5.52 2.22
C GLY A 84 11.47 -4.54 2.22
N PRO A 85 12.31 -4.58 1.18
CA PRO A 85 13.35 -3.59 0.94
C PRO A 85 12.77 -2.17 0.79
N ARG A 86 13.55 -1.16 1.15
CA ARG A 86 13.08 0.25 1.16
C ARG A 86 12.53 0.71 -0.17
N TYR A 87 13.17 0.33 -1.28
CA TYR A 87 12.72 0.71 -2.63
C TYR A 87 11.36 0.07 -2.99
N VAL A 88 11.03 -1.12 -2.47
CA VAL A 88 9.71 -1.74 -2.66
C VAL A 88 8.63 -0.86 -2.04
N ASN A 89 8.88 -0.28 -0.86
CA ASN A 89 7.93 0.63 -0.24
C ASN A 89 7.75 1.91 -1.05
N MET A 90 8.83 2.45 -1.62
CA MET A 90 8.75 3.60 -2.53
C MET A 90 7.95 3.26 -3.79
N MET A 91 8.23 2.11 -4.40
CA MET A 91 7.49 1.60 -5.56
C MET A 91 6.02 1.38 -5.24
N MET A 92 5.69 0.76 -4.10
CA MET A 92 4.30 0.57 -3.65
C MET A 92 3.58 1.91 -3.44
N THR A 93 4.27 2.93 -2.92
CA THR A 93 3.69 4.26 -2.80
C THR A 93 3.32 4.84 -4.18
N ALA A 94 4.20 4.69 -5.16
CA ALA A 94 3.92 5.11 -6.55
C ALA A 94 2.74 4.32 -7.15
N VAL A 95 2.71 3.00 -6.98
CA VAL A 95 1.59 2.15 -7.42
C VAL A 95 0.27 2.63 -6.82
N LEU A 96 0.23 2.90 -5.52
CA LEU A 96 -0.98 3.40 -4.85
C LEU A 96 -1.43 4.76 -5.42
N GLN A 97 -0.49 5.64 -5.79
CA GLN A 97 -0.83 6.91 -6.45
C GLN A 97 -1.45 6.69 -7.83
N PHE A 98 -0.91 5.77 -8.64
CA PHE A 98 -1.48 5.43 -9.94
C PHE A 98 -2.88 4.81 -9.80
N LEU A 99 -3.07 3.88 -8.85
CA LEU A 99 -4.37 3.29 -8.58
C LEU A 99 -5.41 4.33 -8.15
N GLN A 100 -5.02 5.30 -7.32
CA GLN A 100 -5.88 6.42 -6.94
C GLN A 100 -6.20 7.34 -8.13
N TYR A 101 -5.20 7.64 -8.97
CA TYR A 101 -5.41 8.43 -10.18
C TYR A 101 -6.41 7.77 -11.12
N ASP A 102 -6.37 6.45 -11.22
CA ASP A 102 -7.31 5.65 -12.00
C ASP A 102 -8.70 5.52 -11.36
N GLY A 103 -8.87 5.95 -10.09
CA GLY A 103 -10.17 6.04 -9.41
C GLY A 103 -10.43 4.99 -8.34
N MET A 104 -9.43 4.16 -7.98
CA MET A 104 -9.52 3.30 -6.79
C MET A 104 -9.44 4.12 -5.51
N GLN A 105 -10.06 3.64 -4.44
CA GLN A 105 -10.00 4.30 -3.13
C GLN A 105 -8.94 3.66 -2.26
N VAL A 106 -7.87 4.39 -1.96
CA VAL A 106 -6.89 3.97 -0.95
C VAL A 106 -7.35 4.52 0.40
N ASP A 107 -8.00 3.67 1.19
CA ASP A 107 -8.58 4.06 2.47
C ASP A 107 -7.52 4.22 3.53
N LYS A 108 -6.54 3.30 3.56
CA LYS A 108 -5.47 3.34 4.56
C LYS A 108 -4.15 2.83 4.03
N MET A 109 -3.09 3.50 4.47
CA MET A 109 -1.73 3.00 4.40
C MET A 109 -1.24 2.70 5.82
N LEU A 110 -0.86 1.46 6.07
CA LEU A 110 -0.49 0.98 7.39
C LEU A 110 1.01 0.68 7.46
N TYR A 111 1.60 1.01 8.59
CA TYR A 111 2.99 0.71 8.91
C TYR A 111 3.09 0.13 10.32
N ALA A 112 3.67 -1.06 10.46
CA ALA A 112 3.91 -1.67 11.76
C ALA A 112 5.37 -1.47 12.19
N ASP A 113 5.58 -0.91 13.38
CA ASP A 113 6.92 -0.78 13.96
C ASP A 113 7.30 -2.05 14.72
N PHE A 114 8.27 -2.78 14.14
CA PHE A 114 8.83 -3.99 14.75
C PHE A 114 10.12 -3.75 15.55
N ARG A 115 10.66 -2.53 15.52
CA ARG A 115 11.97 -2.21 16.10
C ARG A 115 11.92 -1.91 17.58
N THR A 116 10.74 -1.69 18.13
CA THR A 116 10.61 -1.41 19.55
C THR A 116 10.87 -2.67 20.37
N LEU A 117 11.89 -2.63 21.23
CA LEU A 117 12.14 -3.61 22.27
C LEU A 117 10.98 -3.66 23.29
N SER A 118 10.06 -2.72 23.21
CA SER A 118 8.82 -2.72 23.99
C SER A 118 7.92 -3.88 23.53
N ARG A 119 7.23 -4.51 24.48
CA ARG A 119 6.27 -5.59 24.21
C ARG A 119 5.07 -5.13 23.38
N GLU A 120 4.90 -3.84 23.19
CA GLU A 120 3.82 -3.23 22.42
C GLU A 120 4.26 -3.00 20.99
N ARG A 121 3.78 -3.84 20.09
CA ARG A 121 3.88 -3.61 18.65
C ARG A 121 2.78 -2.65 18.26
N ARG A 122 3.15 -1.55 17.60
CA ARG A 122 2.19 -0.53 17.15
C ARG A 122 2.06 -0.57 15.65
N VAL A 123 0.82 -0.43 15.18
CA VAL A 123 0.50 -0.20 13.79
C VAL A 123 0.09 1.25 13.66
N PHE A 124 0.75 1.96 12.78
CA PHE A 124 0.48 3.37 12.48
C PHE A 124 -0.30 3.48 11.18
N ASP A 125 -1.28 4.36 11.18
CA ASP A 125 -1.90 4.85 9.95
C ASP A 125 -1.01 5.97 9.40
N VAL A 126 -0.41 5.73 8.24
CA VAL A 126 0.50 6.66 7.56
C VAL A 126 -0.10 7.22 6.28
N SER A 127 -1.43 7.17 6.14
CA SER A 127 -2.17 7.66 4.96
C SER A 127 -1.87 9.11 4.66
N ALA A 128 -1.62 9.94 5.69
CA ALA A 128 -1.24 11.33 5.53
C ALA A 128 0.00 11.54 4.63
N ALA A 129 0.91 10.56 4.56
CA ALA A 129 2.04 10.62 3.63
C ALA A 129 1.57 10.53 2.17
N GLY A 130 0.59 9.66 1.87
CA GLY A 130 -0.04 9.57 0.55
C GLY A 130 -0.81 10.84 0.19
N ASP A 131 -1.53 11.41 1.16
CA ASP A 131 -2.29 12.65 0.95
C ASP A 131 -1.41 13.86 0.69
N ALA A 132 -0.21 13.91 1.30
CA ALA A 132 0.77 14.95 1.01
C ALA A 132 1.19 14.98 -0.47
N TYR A 133 1.27 13.83 -1.13
CA TYR A 133 1.55 13.79 -2.59
C TYR A 133 0.42 14.41 -3.41
N LYS A 134 -0.84 14.21 -3.02
CA LYS A 134 -2.00 14.85 -3.68
C LYS A 134 -1.93 16.37 -3.54
N LEU A 135 -1.57 16.85 -2.36
CA LEU A 135 -1.42 18.30 -2.13
C LEU A 135 -0.30 18.88 -2.99
N VAL A 136 0.85 18.21 -3.08
CA VAL A 136 1.98 18.65 -3.92
C VAL A 136 1.57 18.68 -5.39
N ALA A 137 0.91 17.62 -5.89
CA ALA A 137 0.41 17.58 -7.26
C ALA A 137 -0.63 18.67 -7.54
N GLY A 138 -1.52 18.94 -6.58
CA GLY A 138 -2.48 20.02 -6.66
C GLY A 138 -1.82 21.40 -6.70
N ALA A 139 -0.79 21.61 -5.88
CA ALA A 139 -0.01 22.86 -5.88
C ALA A 139 0.73 23.05 -7.21
N ASP A 140 1.32 22.00 -7.77
CA ASP A 140 1.97 22.06 -9.07
C ASP A 140 0.98 22.39 -10.20
N ALA A 141 -0.19 21.76 -10.20
CA ALA A 141 -1.27 22.07 -11.14
C ALA A 141 -1.76 23.51 -11.02
N PHE A 142 -1.83 24.04 -9.81
CA PHE A 142 -2.19 25.43 -9.58
C PHE A 142 -1.13 26.40 -10.13
N VAL A 143 0.14 26.15 -9.84
CA VAL A 143 1.25 27.00 -10.31
C VAL A 143 1.41 26.92 -11.82
N SER A 144 1.32 25.73 -12.40
CA SER A 144 1.60 25.50 -13.83
C SER A 144 0.39 25.80 -14.73
N LEU A 145 -0.82 25.56 -14.26
CA LEU A 145 -2.04 25.61 -15.07
C LEU A 145 -3.11 26.58 -14.54
N GLY A 146 -2.91 27.15 -13.36
CA GLY A 146 -3.89 28.00 -12.67
C GLY A 146 -5.12 27.22 -12.15
N SER A 147 -5.04 25.88 -12.05
CA SER A 147 -6.15 25.04 -11.62
C SER A 147 -6.15 24.83 -10.12
N SER A 148 -7.14 25.38 -9.41
CA SER A 148 -7.33 25.17 -7.96
C SER A 148 -8.05 23.86 -7.60
N ARG A 149 -8.63 23.18 -8.58
CA ARG A 149 -9.54 22.05 -8.39
C ARG A 149 -8.96 20.95 -7.48
N ALA A 150 -7.74 20.50 -7.73
CA ALA A 150 -7.13 19.41 -6.95
C ALA A 150 -6.83 19.85 -5.50
N ILE A 151 -6.52 21.12 -5.28
CA ILE A 151 -6.34 21.69 -3.93
C ILE A 151 -7.69 21.76 -3.22
N GLU A 152 -8.72 22.22 -3.88
CA GLU A 152 -10.09 22.29 -3.33
C GLU A 152 -10.61 20.89 -2.96
N GLU A 153 -10.43 19.90 -3.83
CA GLU A 153 -10.81 18.50 -3.60
C GLU A 153 -10.04 17.93 -2.38
N TYR A 154 -8.76 18.24 -2.25
CA TYR A 154 -7.95 17.81 -1.10
C TYR A 154 -8.53 18.34 0.22
N PHE A 155 -8.77 19.64 0.32
CA PHE A 155 -9.31 20.23 1.54
C PHE A 155 -10.76 19.88 1.82
N ALA A 156 -11.58 19.64 0.78
CA ALA A 156 -12.94 19.17 0.96
C ALA A 156 -13.01 17.75 1.54
N TYR A 157 -12.15 16.86 1.06
CA TYR A 157 -12.02 15.51 1.59
C TYR A 157 -11.59 15.52 3.05
N ASP A 158 -10.62 16.34 3.38
CA ASP A 158 -10.06 16.51 4.70
C ASP A 158 -11.10 17.04 5.70
N ALA A 159 -11.91 18.00 5.30
CA ALA A 159 -13.00 18.55 6.13
C ALA A 159 -14.07 17.48 6.44
N GLN A 160 -14.32 16.52 5.53
CA GLN A 160 -15.30 15.45 5.71
C GLN A 160 -14.78 14.32 6.61
N THR A 161 -13.49 13.99 6.51
CA THR A 161 -12.88 12.87 7.24
C THR A 161 -12.38 13.26 8.62
N GLY A 162 -12.28 14.55 8.91
CA GLY A 162 -11.73 15.09 10.18
C GLY A 162 -10.24 14.76 10.37
N ALA A 163 -9.57 14.27 9.33
CA ALA A 163 -8.20 13.79 9.39
C ALA A 163 -7.16 14.90 9.41
N ALA A 164 -7.47 16.06 8.80
CA ALA A 164 -6.53 17.15 8.66
C ALA A 164 -6.44 18.10 9.85
N GLY A 165 -7.29 17.97 10.81
CA GLY A 165 -7.23 18.81 12.02
C GLY A 165 -6.00 18.56 12.90
N LYS A 166 -5.10 17.62 12.57
CA LYS A 166 -3.89 17.33 13.35
C LYS A 166 -2.60 17.68 12.61
N ALA A 167 -2.35 19.00 12.68
CA ALA A 167 -1.00 19.51 12.93
C ALA A 167 0.08 19.34 11.86
N ILE A 168 0.13 20.30 10.98
CA ILE A 168 1.44 20.86 10.58
C ILE A 168 1.74 22.14 11.45
N GLY A 169 1.11 22.32 12.57
CA GLY A 169 1.12 23.59 13.26
C GLY A 169 1.23 23.64 14.78
N SER A 170 1.72 22.65 15.48
CA SER A 170 1.85 22.78 16.93
C SER A 170 3.19 22.40 17.57
N GLU A 171 4.23 22.12 16.78
CA GLU A 171 5.60 22.01 17.32
C GLU A 171 6.62 22.60 16.33
N LEU A 172 6.71 23.93 16.30
CA LEU A 172 7.88 24.72 15.91
C LEU A 172 8.13 25.73 17.01
#